data_f628583f8b02a596e48e2f6194436a61
#
_entry.id   f628583f8b02a596e48e2f6194436a61
#
_cell.length_a   1.000
_cell.length_b   1.000
_cell.length_c   1.000
_cell.angle_alpha   90.00
_cell.angle_beta   90.00
_cell.angle_gamma   90.00
#
_symmetry.space_group_name_H-M   'P 1'
#
loop_
_entity.id
_entity.type
_entity.pdbx_description
1 polymer ?
#
loop_
_entity_poly.entity_id
_entity_poly.type
_entity_poly.pdbx_seq_one_letter_code
_entity_poly.pdbx_strand_id
1 'polypeptide(L)'
;MNIITDERCLKYHRPGHPERPQRVAGTLEFLRKQKDLKIDWLAPLEVKGDEAIKRAHDLAHIHNVAHPPGPFDGDTPDYPDIGAHARRSLGGALHALKLARAGKLNFSLLRPPGHHATRDRAMGF
;
A
#
# COMPACT_ATOMS: atom_id res chain seq x y z
N MET A 1 -2.54 -17.46 10.45
CA MET A 1 -3.06 -16.26 9.78
C MET A 1 -1.97 -15.69 8.88
N ASN A 2 -2.33 -15.25 7.68
CA ASN A 2 -1.34 -14.69 6.74
C ASN A 2 -1.30 -13.17 6.87
N ILE A 3 -0.12 -12.58 7.05
CA ILE A 3 0.10 -11.12 7.01
C ILE A 3 0.98 -10.80 5.80
N ILE A 4 0.44 -10.00 4.90
CA ILE A 4 1.15 -9.56 3.70
C ILE A 4 1.76 -8.20 4.01
N THR A 5 3.09 -8.11 3.92
CA THR A 5 3.81 -6.86 4.24
C THR A 5 5.12 -6.74 3.46
N ASP A 6 5.66 -5.53 3.43
CA ASP A 6 6.97 -5.22 2.83
C ASP A 6 7.51 -3.96 3.50
N GLU A 7 8.64 -4.08 4.16
CA GLU A 7 9.24 -2.97 4.94
C GLU A 7 9.64 -1.76 4.08
N ARG A 8 9.73 -1.92 2.76
CA ARG A 8 9.92 -0.78 1.85
C ARG A 8 8.80 0.26 1.98
N CYS A 9 7.59 -0.14 2.40
CA CYS A 9 6.50 0.81 2.64
C CYS A 9 6.76 1.78 3.82
N LEU A 10 7.82 1.55 4.60
CA LEU A 10 8.23 2.42 5.70
C LEU A 10 9.20 3.53 5.26
N LYS A 11 9.66 3.52 4.01
CA LYS A 11 10.75 4.38 3.54
C LYS A 11 10.34 5.81 3.17
N TYR A 12 9.04 6.11 3.08
CA TYR A 12 8.57 7.46 2.77
C TYR A 12 7.79 8.06 3.94
N HIS A 13 7.98 9.36 4.18
CA HIS A 13 7.25 10.11 5.21
C HIS A 13 7.42 11.62 5.01
N ARG A 14 6.50 12.38 5.60
CA ARG A 14 6.60 13.83 5.79
C ARG A 14 6.53 14.11 7.30
N PRO A 15 7.48 14.88 7.86
CA PRO A 15 7.44 15.26 9.27
C PRO A 15 6.11 15.91 9.65
N GLY A 16 5.50 15.46 10.76
CA GLY A 16 4.22 15.98 11.24
C GLY A 16 2.97 15.43 10.53
N HIS A 17 3.13 14.69 9.43
CA HIS A 17 1.98 14.11 8.72
C HIS A 17 1.39 12.92 9.49
N PRO A 18 0.05 12.81 9.63
CA PRO A 18 -0.59 11.70 10.35
C PRO A 18 -0.39 10.35 9.65
N GLU A 19 -0.33 10.32 8.31
CA GLU A 19 0.07 9.13 7.56
C GLU A 19 1.59 8.99 7.58
N ARG A 20 2.10 8.08 8.40
CA ARG A 20 3.53 7.94 8.72
C ARG A 20 3.95 6.47 8.91
N PRO A 21 5.24 6.14 8.72
CA PRO A 21 5.77 4.79 8.85
C PRO A 21 5.41 4.08 10.16
N GLN A 22 5.35 4.82 11.27
CA GLN A 22 5.08 4.28 12.60
C GLN A 22 3.74 3.57 12.71
N ARG A 23 2.75 3.91 11.86
CA ARG A 23 1.46 3.21 11.82
C ARG A 23 1.62 1.73 11.46
N VAL A 24 2.49 1.41 10.50
CA VAL A 24 2.78 0.03 10.12
C VAL A 24 3.91 -0.55 10.96
N ALA A 25 4.99 0.19 11.20
CA ALA A 25 6.14 -0.28 11.98
C ALA A 25 5.74 -0.73 13.39
N GLY A 26 4.94 0.07 14.11
CA GLY A 26 4.47 -0.28 15.45
C GLY A 26 3.56 -1.53 15.44
N THR A 27 2.71 -1.65 14.42
CA THR A 27 1.87 -2.85 14.26
C THR A 27 2.70 -4.10 13.97
N LEU A 28 3.71 -4.00 13.10
CA LEU A 28 4.64 -5.10 12.80
C LEU A 28 5.40 -5.54 14.06
N GLU A 29 5.94 -4.58 14.80
CA GLU A 29 6.65 -4.85 16.05
C GLU A 29 5.75 -5.55 17.06
N PHE A 30 4.52 -5.06 17.26
CA PHE A 30 3.54 -5.66 18.14
C PHE A 30 3.22 -7.10 17.72
N LEU A 31 2.89 -7.33 16.45
CA LEU A 31 2.50 -8.65 15.94
C LEU A 31 3.66 -9.66 16.02
N ARG A 32 4.89 -9.23 15.78
CA ARG A 32 6.09 -10.10 15.88
C ARG A 32 6.36 -10.58 17.31
N LYS A 33 5.89 -9.85 18.31
CA LYS A 33 6.01 -10.23 19.73
C LYS A 33 4.94 -11.23 20.20
N GLN A 34 3.87 -11.44 19.40
CA GLN A 34 2.77 -12.34 19.78
C GLN A 34 3.16 -13.79 19.54
N LYS A 35 3.48 -14.52 20.62
CA LYS A 35 3.91 -15.93 20.56
C LYS A 35 2.74 -16.89 20.30
N ASP A 36 1.53 -16.50 20.70
CA ASP A 36 0.32 -17.34 20.58
C ASP A 36 -0.35 -17.25 19.21
N LEU A 37 0.08 -16.30 18.38
CA LEU A 37 -0.43 -16.12 17.04
C LEU A 37 0.49 -16.80 16.02
N LYS A 38 -0.01 -17.84 15.36
CA LYS A 38 0.68 -18.43 14.20
C LYS A 38 0.51 -17.50 12.99
N ILE A 39 1.52 -16.70 12.69
CA ILE A 39 1.54 -15.74 11.58
C ILE A 39 2.49 -16.22 10.50
N ASP A 40 1.97 -16.36 9.28
CA ASP A 40 2.75 -16.57 8.07
C ASP A 40 2.98 -15.21 7.41
N TRP A 41 4.22 -14.77 7.33
CA TRP A 41 4.62 -13.50 6.76
C TRP A 41 4.84 -13.67 5.26
N LEU A 42 4.10 -12.90 4.46
CA LEU A 42 4.10 -13.01 3.00
C LEU A 42 4.47 -11.69 2.35
N ALA A 43 5.15 -11.76 1.21
CA ALA A 43 5.38 -10.59 0.36
C ALA A 43 4.13 -10.26 -0.48
N PRO A 44 3.92 -8.98 -0.88
CA PRO A 44 2.91 -8.62 -1.86
C PRO A 44 3.21 -9.25 -3.23
N LEU A 45 2.18 -9.46 -4.04
CA LEU A 45 2.37 -9.85 -5.44
C LEU A 45 3.02 -8.71 -6.21
N GLU A 46 3.83 -9.04 -7.18
CA GLU A 46 4.36 -8.06 -8.12
C GLU A 46 3.26 -7.63 -9.11
N VAL A 47 2.97 -6.33 -9.17
CA VAL A 47 2.02 -5.75 -10.14
C VAL A 47 2.78 -5.31 -11.38
N LYS A 48 2.79 -6.16 -12.40
CA LYS A 48 3.40 -5.88 -13.70
C LYS A 48 2.39 -5.19 -14.61
N GLY A 49 2.83 -4.10 -15.26
CA GLY A 49 1.98 -3.31 -16.15
C GLY A 49 0.81 -2.62 -15.43
N ASP A 50 -0.13 -2.13 -16.22
CA ASP A 50 -1.23 -1.27 -15.73
C ASP A 50 -2.62 -1.91 -15.81
N GLU A 51 -2.73 -3.14 -16.29
CA GLU A 51 -4.04 -3.76 -16.58
C GLU A 51 -4.97 -3.85 -15.35
N ALA A 52 -4.42 -4.17 -14.18
CA ALA A 52 -5.21 -4.19 -12.95
C ALA A 52 -5.61 -2.76 -12.51
N ILE A 53 -4.71 -1.80 -12.71
CA ILE A 53 -4.89 -0.41 -12.29
C ILE A 53 -5.90 0.32 -13.17
N LYS A 54 -5.88 0.09 -14.48
CA LYS A 54 -6.80 0.67 -15.47
C LYS A 54 -8.28 0.32 -15.23
N ARG A 55 -8.56 -0.73 -14.46
CA ARG A 55 -9.94 -1.07 -14.07
C ARG A 55 -10.55 -0.04 -13.13
N ALA A 56 -9.73 0.64 -12.34
CA ALA A 56 -10.16 1.62 -11.34
C ALA A 56 -9.78 3.06 -11.71
N HIS A 57 -8.64 3.25 -12.39
CA HIS A 57 -8.05 4.55 -12.64
C HIS A 57 -7.86 4.83 -14.12
N ASP A 58 -7.88 6.09 -14.51
CA ASP A 58 -7.57 6.50 -15.89
C ASP A 58 -6.04 6.60 -16.12
N LEU A 59 -5.67 6.68 -17.40
CA LEU A 59 -4.24 6.67 -17.79
C LEU A 59 -3.50 7.92 -17.31
N ALA A 60 -4.15 9.07 -17.30
CA ALA A 60 -3.54 10.32 -16.86
C ALA A 60 -3.20 10.25 -15.37
N HIS A 61 -4.13 9.73 -14.57
CA HIS A 61 -3.90 9.52 -13.14
C HIS A 61 -2.76 8.50 -12.88
N ILE A 62 -2.75 7.38 -13.60
CA ILE A 62 -1.69 6.37 -13.50
C ILE A 62 -0.32 6.99 -13.79
N HIS A 63 -0.24 7.81 -14.84
CA HIS A 63 0.98 8.53 -15.21
C HIS A 63 1.39 9.53 -14.10
N ASN A 64 0.46 10.34 -13.61
CA ASN A 64 0.74 11.34 -12.57
C ASN A 64 1.22 10.71 -11.25
N VAL A 65 0.69 9.55 -10.86
CA VAL A 65 1.18 8.85 -9.67
C VAL A 65 2.56 8.23 -9.90
N ALA A 66 2.87 7.79 -11.11
CA ALA A 66 4.20 7.28 -11.46
C ALA A 66 5.25 8.41 -11.55
N HIS A 67 4.84 9.60 -11.98
CA HIS A 67 5.70 10.78 -12.22
C HIS A 67 5.02 12.03 -11.64
N PRO A 68 4.98 12.18 -10.31
CA PRO A 68 4.25 13.29 -9.69
C PRO A 68 4.78 14.64 -10.15
N PRO A 69 3.94 15.54 -10.66
CA PRO A 69 4.35 16.90 -11.00
C PRO A 69 4.55 17.80 -9.77
N GLY A 70 4.19 17.30 -8.58
CA GLY A 70 4.20 17.95 -7.29
C GLY A 70 3.18 17.32 -6.36
N PRO A 71 2.87 17.94 -5.20
CA PRO A 71 1.84 17.46 -4.29
C PRO A 71 0.50 17.29 -5.00
N PHE A 72 -0.21 16.20 -4.70
CA PHE A 72 -1.51 15.91 -5.31
C PHE A 72 -2.62 16.81 -4.80
N ASP A 73 -2.55 17.18 -3.52
CA ASP A 73 -3.37 18.21 -2.87
C ASP A 73 -2.68 18.69 -1.58
N GLY A 74 -3.38 19.52 -0.78
CA GLY A 74 -2.82 20.10 0.45
C GLY A 74 -2.47 19.09 1.54
N ASP A 75 -3.09 17.89 1.48
CA ASP A 75 -2.95 16.82 2.49
C ASP A 75 -2.39 15.52 1.90
N THR A 76 -2.12 15.50 0.61
CA THR A 76 -1.55 14.34 -0.10
C THR A 76 -0.25 14.77 -0.80
N PRO A 77 0.88 14.80 -0.05
CA PRO A 77 2.17 15.19 -0.62
C PRO A 77 2.68 14.16 -1.61
N ASP A 78 3.50 14.61 -2.53
CA ASP A 78 4.32 13.72 -3.33
C ASP A 78 5.51 13.19 -2.50
N TYR A 79 5.88 11.96 -2.79
CA TYR A 79 7.05 11.31 -2.20
C TYR A 79 7.88 10.67 -3.29
N PRO A 80 9.20 10.56 -3.12
CA PRO A 80 10.04 9.77 -4.02
C PRO A 80 9.48 8.34 -4.17
N ASP A 81 9.38 7.89 -5.41
CA ASP A 81 8.91 6.52 -5.74
C ASP A 81 7.49 6.17 -5.26
N ILE A 82 6.61 7.18 -5.01
CA ILE A 82 5.27 6.91 -4.50
C ILE A 82 4.47 5.97 -5.40
N GLY A 83 4.65 6.05 -6.71
CA GLY A 83 4.04 5.13 -7.66
C GLY A 83 4.44 3.66 -7.43
N ALA A 84 5.71 3.41 -7.11
CA ALA A 84 6.19 2.07 -6.77
C ALA A 84 5.62 1.59 -5.43
N HIS A 85 5.47 2.49 -4.45
CA HIS A 85 4.82 2.18 -3.17
C HIS A 85 3.33 1.86 -3.36
N ALA A 86 2.61 2.64 -4.18
CA ALA A 86 1.21 2.40 -4.50
C ALA A 86 1.00 1.04 -5.18
N ARG A 87 1.84 0.69 -6.18
CA ARG A 87 1.79 -0.62 -6.85
C ARG A 87 2.06 -1.78 -5.87
N ARG A 88 2.98 -1.59 -4.93
CA ARG A 88 3.28 -2.60 -3.90
C ARG A 88 2.09 -2.79 -2.95
N SER A 89 1.43 -1.72 -2.55
CA SER A 89 0.21 -1.77 -1.74
C SER A 89 -0.93 -2.49 -2.48
N LEU A 90 -1.14 -2.18 -3.76
CA LEU A 90 -2.09 -2.90 -4.62
C LEU A 90 -1.74 -4.38 -4.72
N GLY A 91 -0.45 -4.72 -4.89
CA GLY A 91 0.02 -6.12 -4.89
C GLY A 91 -0.33 -6.86 -3.60
N GLY A 92 -0.27 -6.17 -2.46
CA GLY A 92 -0.73 -6.70 -1.18
C GLY A 92 -2.23 -6.98 -1.16
N ALA A 93 -3.03 -6.04 -1.64
CA ALA A 93 -4.48 -6.19 -1.73
C ALA A 93 -4.89 -7.35 -2.67
N LEU A 94 -4.25 -7.46 -3.83
CA LEU A 94 -4.49 -8.57 -4.77
C LEU A 94 -4.08 -9.92 -4.19
N HIS A 95 -2.98 -9.99 -3.43
CA HIS A 95 -2.57 -11.21 -2.74
C HIS A 95 -3.57 -11.58 -1.65
N ALA A 96 -4.02 -10.60 -0.86
CA ALA A 96 -5.05 -10.79 0.17
C ALA A 96 -6.34 -11.33 -0.44
N LEU A 97 -6.81 -10.76 -1.55
CA LEU A 97 -7.97 -11.23 -2.28
C LEU A 97 -7.82 -12.69 -2.74
N LYS A 98 -6.65 -13.05 -3.31
CA LYS A 98 -6.35 -14.41 -3.73
C LYS A 98 -6.43 -15.40 -2.56
N LEU A 99 -5.86 -15.06 -1.42
CA LEU A 99 -5.88 -15.87 -0.20
C LEU A 99 -7.30 -16.01 0.36
N ALA A 100 -8.06 -14.90 0.41
CA ALA A 100 -9.44 -14.89 0.89
C ALA A 100 -10.34 -15.78 0.03
N ARG A 101 -10.19 -15.75 -1.30
CA ARG A 101 -10.91 -16.66 -2.22
C ARG A 101 -10.55 -18.13 -2.02
N ALA A 102 -9.39 -18.43 -1.47
CA ALA A 102 -8.96 -19.77 -1.07
C ALA A 102 -9.35 -20.11 0.39
N GLY A 103 -10.23 -19.33 1.03
CA GLY A 103 -10.69 -19.54 2.40
C GLY A 103 -9.64 -19.28 3.48
N LYS A 104 -8.55 -18.58 3.16
CA LYS A 104 -7.46 -18.30 4.11
C LYS A 104 -7.65 -16.95 4.81
N LEU A 105 -7.61 -16.95 6.14
CA LEU A 105 -7.58 -15.72 6.93
C LEU A 105 -6.29 -14.95 6.63
N ASN A 106 -6.43 -13.67 6.27
CA ASN A 106 -5.29 -12.86 5.88
C ASN A 106 -5.55 -11.36 6.10
N PHE A 107 -4.45 -10.58 6.13
CA PHE A 107 -4.47 -9.12 6.23
C PHE A 107 -3.32 -8.52 5.42
N SER A 108 -3.60 -7.47 4.64
CA SER A 108 -2.57 -6.69 3.94
C SER A 108 -2.17 -5.50 4.80
N LEU A 109 -0.93 -5.52 5.30
CA LEU A 109 -0.35 -4.47 6.16
C LEU A 109 0.71 -3.70 5.38
N LEU A 110 0.26 -2.77 4.56
CA LEU A 110 1.08 -1.98 3.64
C LEU A 110 0.64 -0.50 3.61
N ARG A 111 1.49 0.33 3.06
CA ARG A 111 1.29 1.76 2.77
C ARG A 111 1.70 2.03 1.31
N PRO A 112 1.08 3.00 0.62
CA PRO A 112 -0.01 3.88 1.05
C PRO A 112 -1.35 3.15 1.12
N PRO A 113 -2.31 3.61 1.94
CA PRO A 113 -3.65 3.04 1.99
C PRO A 113 -4.49 3.39 0.76
N GLY A 114 -4.35 4.58 0.20
CA GLY A 114 -5.09 5.04 -0.98
C GLY A 114 -6.62 5.07 -0.82
N HIS A 115 -7.09 5.07 0.41
CA HIS A 115 -8.50 4.78 0.76
C HIS A 115 -9.50 5.88 0.37
N HIS A 116 -9.02 7.06 -0.01
CA HIS A 116 -9.82 8.16 -0.55
C HIS A 116 -9.59 8.41 -2.05
N ALA A 117 -8.74 7.62 -2.69
CA ALA A 117 -8.44 7.78 -4.11
C ALA A 117 -9.69 7.55 -4.96
N THR A 118 -9.83 8.37 -6.02
CA THR A 118 -10.88 8.23 -7.04
C THR A 118 -10.30 7.75 -8.36
N ARG A 119 -11.11 7.75 -9.43
CA ARG A 119 -10.67 7.32 -10.76
C ARG A 119 -9.50 8.16 -11.29
N ASP A 120 -9.50 9.45 -10.99
CA ASP A 120 -8.62 10.48 -11.56
C ASP A 120 -7.84 11.27 -10.49
N ARG A 121 -7.96 10.90 -9.19
CA ARG A 121 -7.37 11.65 -8.09
C ARG A 121 -6.70 10.74 -7.09
N ALA A 122 -5.44 11.05 -6.76
CA ALA A 122 -4.75 10.48 -5.61
C ALA A 122 -5.21 11.18 -4.32
N MET A 123 -5.44 10.40 -3.27
CA MET A 123 -5.76 10.91 -1.95
C MET A 123 -5.50 9.84 -0.89
N GLY A 124 -4.98 10.23 0.27
CA GLY A 124 -4.76 9.32 1.39
C GLY A 124 -3.43 8.55 1.31
N PHE A 125 -2.39 9.25 0.95
CA PHE A 125 -1.00 8.73 1.03
C PHE A 125 -0.41 8.92 2.42
#